data_bac466aaca88fd433251472003201fa3
#
_entry.id   bac466aaca88fd433251472003201fa3
#
_cell.length_a   1.000
_cell.length_b   1.000
_cell.length_c   1.000
_cell.angle_alpha   90.00
_cell.angle_beta   90.00
_cell.angle_gamma   90.00
#
_symmetry.space_group_name_H-M   'P 1'
#
loop_
_entity.id
_entity.type
_entity.pdbx_description
1 polymer ?
#
loop_
_entity_poly.entity_id
_entity_poly.type
_entity_poly.pdbx_seq_one_letter_code
_entity_poly.pdbx_strand_id
1 'polypeptide(L)'
;MNTSLIPDKFGIFPFSGAFTADEFRAFFAWCSAQAVSDVDLVGGSPVSVSRYGRRERVSDTVLPNTMLGNMLDDLLGPEVRPRVQGGKPSDRAIQIDGDMHGRHGLKRGERVRLRAHIIQGTSAREEKALSVTLRVIPHIIPDFLKMGIEPELAASMLPKTGLGLICGETGSGKSTLQAALYRHCQNTQPDRKIVTYEDPVEYILGRPDDLLPPHQAQVGRDVASFADGLRSAMRRNPEVIGIGEIRDTETAEASVQAGESGHMTIGTLHSKSPGETLNRLLGLFPPQIRDARAWELLGMLRFIAVQVLVKTTDGKRRALREYIVFDDDLRDALQNIPSEKWPAYIDTILRMEKRRIVDQVREGFVTGDIDRDEAALYLSGKELTQ
;
A
#
# COMPACT_ATOMS: atom_id res chain seq x y z
N MET A 1 -14.72 -33.31 13.21
CA MET A 1 -15.13 -32.03 13.82
C MET A 1 -13.90 -31.14 13.86
N ASN A 2 -13.68 -30.37 12.81
CA ASN A 2 -12.58 -29.43 12.76
C ASN A 2 -13.07 -28.13 13.38
N THR A 3 -12.58 -27.83 14.58
CA THR A 3 -12.71 -26.52 15.19
C THR A 3 -11.98 -25.53 14.32
N SER A 4 -12.74 -24.69 13.61
CA SER A 4 -12.25 -23.55 12.84
C SER A 4 -11.32 -22.74 13.74
N LEU A 5 -10.03 -22.64 13.35
CA LEU A 5 -9.08 -21.68 13.89
C LEU A 5 -9.50 -20.26 13.47
N ILE A 6 -10.60 -19.77 14.05
CA ILE A 6 -10.86 -18.34 14.05
C ILE A 6 -9.74 -17.75 14.90
N PRO A 7 -8.92 -16.82 14.38
CA PRO A 7 -7.92 -16.15 15.20
C PRO A 7 -8.63 -15.59 16.43
N ASP A 8 -8.01 -15.72 17.60
CA ASP A 8 -8.57 -15.26 18.87
C ASP A 8 -9.24 -13.90 18.68
N LYS A 9 -10.48 -13.79 19.15
CA LYS A 9 -11.19 -12.52 19.16
C LYS A 9 -10.26 -11.47 19.74
N PHE A 10 -10.24 -10.29 19.14
CA PHE A 10 -9.55 -9.13 19.73
C PHE A 10 -9.97 -9.00 21.18
N GLY A 11 -9.01 -8.85 22.07
CA GLY A 11 -9.30 -8.42 23.42
C GLY A 11 -9.95 -7.03 23.39
N ILE A 12 -10.86 -6.79 24.34
CA ILE A 12 -11.37 -5.44 24.59
C ILE A 12 -10.20 -4.60 25.14
N PHE A 13 -9.96 -3.42 24.54
CA PHE A 13 -9.02 -2.47 25.12
C PHE A 13 -9.66 -1.84 26.39
N PRO A 14 -8.94 -1.82 27.52
CA PRO A 14 -9.51 -1.40 28.81
C PRO A 14 -9.57 0.13 28.93
N PHE A 15 -10.44 0.77 28.15
CA PHE A 15 -10.70 2.20 28.34
C PHE A 15 -11.30 2.43 29.74
N SER A 16 -10.79 3.44 30.47
CA SER A 16 -11.30 3.82 31.78
C SER A 16 -12.71 4.43 31.73
N GLY A 17 -13.16 4.81 30.53
CA GLY A 17 -14.38 5.58 30.31
C GLY A 17 -14.15 7.09 30.30
N ALA A 18 -12.97 7.57 30.69
CA ALA A 18 -12.60 8.97 30.58
C ALA A 18 -12.16 9.37 29.16
N PHE A 19 -11.75 8.40 28.36
CA PHE A 19 -11.35 8.58 26.96
C PHE A 19 -10.36 9.73 26.76
N THR A 20 -9.33 9.77 27.59
CA THR A 20 -8.31 10.82 27.53
C THR A 20 -7.40 10.67 26.31
N ALA A 21 -6.75 11.75 25.88
CA ALA A 21 -5.74 11.70 24.83
C ALA A 21 -4.61 10.71 25.15
N ASP A 22 -4.25 10.55 26.41
CA ASP A 22 -3.20 9.62 26.85
C ASP A 22 -3.64 8.16 26.72
N GLU A 23 -4.90 7.84 27.05
CA GLU A 23 -5.47 6.52 26.79
C GLU A 23 -5.51 6.21 25.29
N PHE A 24 -5.83 7.20 24.44
CA PHE A 24 -5.81 7.00 23.00
C PHE A 24 -4.39 6.81 22.46
N ARG A 25 -3.37 7.49 23.01
CA ARG A 25 -1.96 7.19 22.65
C ARG A 25 -1.60 5.74 22.97
N ALA A 26 -1.96 5.25 24.16
CA ALA A 26 -1.76 3.85 24.54
C ALA A 26 -2.55 2.89 23.65
N PHE A 27 -3.80 3.22 23.33
CA PHE A 27 -4.64 2.44 22.43
C PHE A 27 -4.05 2.37 21.01
N PHE A 28 -3.56 3.47 20.46
CA PHE A 28 -2.94 3.47 19.14
C PHE A 28 -1.63 2.67 19.10
N ALA A 29 -0.85 2.71 20.17
CA ALA A 29 0.32 1.86 20.32
C ALA A 29 -0.07 0.37 20.36
N TRP A 30 -1.11 0.03 21.12
CA TRP A 30 -1.68 -1.30 21.17
C TRP A 30 -2.19 -1.75 19.78
N CYS A 31 -2.91 -0.89 19.05
CA CYS A 31 -3.36 -1.18 17.69
C CYS A 31 -2.20 -1.51 16.75
N SER A 32 -1.12 -0.74 16.81
CA SER A 32 0.08 -0.97 16.01
C SER A 32 0.74 -2.33 16.33
N ALA A 33 0.82 -2.69 17.61
CA ALA A 33 1.37 -3.97 18.05
C ALA A 33 0.49 -5.17 17.63
N GLN A 34 -0.81 -4.96 17.46
CA GLN A 34 -1.78 -5.99 17.06
C GLN A 34 -2.02 -6.08 15.55
N ALA A 35 -1.21 -5.42 14.73
CA ALA A 35 -1.37 -5.37 13.28
C ALA A 35 -2.75 -4.85 12.81
N VAL A 36 -3.35 -3.93 13.57
CA VAL A 36 -4.55 -3.21 13.16
C VAL A 36 -4.21 -2.33 11.96
N SER A 37 -5.03 -2.38 10.93
CA SER A 37 -4.88 -1.53 9.74
C SER A 37 -5.61 -0.19 9.88
N ASP A 38 -6.82 -0.23 10.39
CA ASP A 38 -7.65 0.98 10.53
C ASP A 38 -8.38 0.98 11.86
N VAL A 39 -8.61 2.19 12.40
CA VAL A 39 -9.39 2.44 13.61
C VAL A 39 -10.54 3.37 13.23
N ASP A 40 -11.76 2.99 13.58
CA ASP A 40 -12.94 3.82 13.37
C ASP A 40 -13.48 4.31 14.73
N LEU A 41 -13.47 5.63 14.92
CA LEU A 41 -14.01 6.32 16.07
C LEU A 41 -15.20 7.16 15.63
N VAL A 42 -16.38 6.88 16.17
CA VAL A 42 -17.59 7.64 15.86
C VAL A 42 -18.26 8.04 17.17
N GLY A 43 -18.55 9.34 17.32
CA GLY A 43 -19.26 9.86 18.49
C GLY A 43 -20.59 9.16 18.69
N GLY A 44 -20.87 8.72 19.92
CA GLY A 44 -22.04 7.93 20.25
C GLY A 44 -21.95 6.43 19.89
N SER A 45 -20.78 5.93 19.49
CA SER A 45 -20.58 4.53 19.10
C SER A 45 -19.41 3.89 19.86
N PRO A 46 -19.37 2.56 19.99
CA PRO A 46 -18.20 1.85 20.46
C PRO A 46 -17.02 2.01 19.49
N VAL A 47 -15.80 1.88 20.00
CA VAL A 47 -14.57 1.88 19.19
C VAL A 47 -14.47 0.57 18.41
N SER A 48 -14.17 0.66 17.12
CA SER A 48 -13.96 -0.49 16.25
C SER A 48 -12.64 -0.38 15.50
N VAL A 49 -12.09 -1.52 15.10
CA VAL A 49 -10.84 -1.63 14.37
C VAL A 49 -10.98 -2.59 13.20
N SER A 50 -10.12 -2.44 12.20
CA SER A 50 -9.95 -3.39 11.11
C SER A 50 -8.62 -4.11 11.25
N ARG A 51 -8.64 -5.45 11.16
CA ARG A 51 -7.44 -6.31 11.10
C ARG A 51 -7.64 -7.41 10.08
N TYR A 52 -6.67 -7.61 9.22
CA TYR A 52 -6.73 -8.64 8.16
C TYR A 52 -8.03 -8.61 7.33
N GLY A 53 -8.59 -7.41 7.13
CA GLY A 53 -9.83 -7.21 6.37
C GLY A 53 -11.11 -7.57 7.14
N ARG A 54 -11.03 -7.84 8.45
CA ARG A 54 -12.18 -8.04 9.34
C ARG A 54 -12.32 -6.84 10.27
N ARG A 55 -13.57 -6.43 10.53
CA ARG A 55 -13.87 -5.37 11.51
C ARG A 55 -14.29 -6.00 12.81
N GLU A 56 -13.75 -5.50 13.90
CA GLU A 56 -14.02 -5.97 15.26
C GLU A 56 -14.23 -4.79 16.21
N ARG A 57 -15.13 -4.97 17.16
CA ARG A 57 -15.37 -4.02 18.23
C ARG A 57 -14.35 -4.27 19.35
N VAL A 58 -13.69 -3.20 19.81
CA VAL A 58 -12.62 -3.27 20.82
C VAL A 58 -12.89 -2.43 22.06
N SER A 59 -14.12 -1.88 22.21
CA SER A 59 -14.56 -1.26 23.45
C SER A 59 -15.94 -1.76 23.85
N ASP A 60 -16.16 -1.99 25.16
CA ASP A 60 -17.50 -2.30 25.69
C ASP A 60 -18.31 -1.03 25.90
N THR A 61 -17.64 0.09 26.11
CA THR A 61 -18.25 1.39 26.34
C THR A 61 -18.40 2.19 25.04
N VAL A 62 -19.43 3.00 25.01
CA VAL A 62 -19.67 3.97 23.93
C VAL A 62 -18.77 5.17 24.13
N LEU A 63 -18.12 5.62 23.08
CA LEU A 63 -17.31 6.83 23.05
C LEU A 63 -18.23 8.07 22.93
N PRO A 64 -18.38 8.91 23.95
CA PRO A 64 -19.19 10.11 23.86
C PRO A 64 -18.61 11.10 22.84
N ASN A 65 -19.49 11.76 22.07
CA ASN A 65 -19.06 12.71 21.03
C ASN A 65 -18.23 13.87 21.60
N THR A 66 -18.57 14.34 22.81
CA THR A 66 -17.83 15.38 23.51
C THR A 66 -16.40 14.93 23.87
N MET A 67 -16.23 13.69 24.33
CA MET A 67 -14.93 13.13 24.67
C MET A 67 -14.06 12.90 23.43
N LEU A 68 -14.69 12.42 22.34
CA LEU A 68 -14.00 12.35 21.05
C LEU A 68 -13.49 13.74 20.61
N GLY A 69 -14.34 14.78 20.74
CA GLY A 69 -13.94 16.16 20.45
C GLY A 69 -12.77 16.66 21.31
N ASN A 70 -12.80 16.40 22.61
CA ASN A 70 -11.71 16.80 23.52
C ASN A 70 -10.41 16.06 23.18
N MET A 71 -10.48 14.77 22.89
CA MET A 71 -9.32 13.98 22.45
C MET A 71 -8.71 14.54 21.16
N LEU A 72 -9.54 14.94 20.19
CA LEU A 72 -9.04 15.57 18.95
C LEU A 72 -8.34 16.90 19.22
N ASP A 73 -8.91 17.74 20.09
CA ASP A 73 -8.27 19.02 20.46
C ASP A 73 -6.90 18.81 21.14
N ASP A 74 -6.82 17.82 22.03
CA ASP A 74 -5.59 17.50 22.75
C ASP A 74 -4.50 16.85 21.87
N LEU A 75 -4.90 16.05 20.89
CA LEU A 75 -3.95 15.35 19.99
C LEU A 75 -3.56 16.15 18.76
N LEU A 76 -4.46 16.95 18.22
CA LEU A 76 -4.34 17.55 16.90
C LEU A 76 -4.41 19.10 16.90
N GLY A 77 -4.79 19.68 18.04
CA GLY A 77 -4.97 21.12 18.21
C GLY A 77 -6.44 21.55 18.14
N PRO A 78 -6.78 22.65 18.86
CA PRO A 78 -8.15 23.10 19.02
C PRO A 78 -8.79 23.64 17.74
N GLU A 79 -8.04 23.87 16.67
CA GLU A 79 -8.53 24.38 15.39
C GLU A 79 -9.22 23.31 14.54
N VAL A 80 -8.98 22.01 14.82
CA VAL A 80 -9.51 20.90 14.01
C VAL A 80 -11.03 20.76 14.17
N ARG A 81 -11.51 20.78 15.41
CA ARG A 81 -12.95 20.61 15.72
C ARG A 81 -13.84 21.70 15.09
N PRO A 82 -13.57 23.00 15.25
CA PRO A 82 -14.35 24.05 14.60
C PRO A 82 -14.35 23.95 13.07
N ARG A 83 -13.21 23.58 12.47
CA ARG A 83 -13.09 23.38 11.02
C ARG A 83 -14.05 22.28 10.54
N VAL A 84 -14.04 21.12 11.22
CA VAL A 84 -14.88 19.97 10.87
C VAL A 84 -16.36 20.26 11.13
N GLN A 85 -16.68 20.94 12.24
CA GLN A 85 -18.04 21.39 12.55
C GLN A 85 -18.56 22.42 11.54
N GLY A 86 -17.67 23.19 10.93
CA GLY A 86 -17.97 24.09 9.81
C GLY A 86 -18.11 23.39 8.44
N GLY A 87 -18.18 22.06 8.41
CA GLY A 87 -18.39 21.27 7.18
C GLY A 87 -17.14 21.07 6.32
N LYS A 88 -15.94 21.35 6.86
CA LYS A 88 -14.67 21.15 6.14
C LYS A 88 -13.92 19.96 6.73
N PRO A 89 -13.82 18.82 6.02
CA PRO A 89 -13.01 17.67 6.45
C PRO A 89 -11.56 18.06 6.76
N SER A 90 -10.93 17.28 7.62
CA SER A 90 -9.54 17.51 8.01
C SER A 90 -8.73 16.22 7.96
N ASP A 91 -7.63 16.25 7.21
CA ASP A 91 -6.62 15.20 7.22
C ASP A 91 -5.47 15.62 8.15
N ARG A 92 -5.05 14.72 9.02
CA ARG A 92 -3.99 14.94 9.99
C ARG A 92 -3.11 13.70 10.14
N ALA A 93 -1.86 13.93 10.51
CA ALA A 93 -0.96 12.88 10.95
C ALA A 93 -0.86 12.90 12.48
N ILE A 94 -0.91 11.73 13.09
CA ILE A 94 -0.62 11.54 14.52
C ILE A 94 0.67 10.76 14.61
N GLN A 95 1.59 11.21 15.46
CA GLN A 95 2.83 10.51 15.75
C GLN A 95 2.97 10.37 17.27
N ILE A 96 3.33 9.17 17.71
CA ILE A 96 3.57 8.83 19.11
C ILE A 96 4.98 8.24 19.17
N ASP A 97 5.88 8.91 19.84
CA ASP A 97 7.25 8.45 20.04
C ASP A 97 7.40 7.77 21.39
N GLY A 98 8.09 6.62 21.41
CA GLY A 98 8.46 5.94 22.63
C GLY A 98 9.54 6.69 23.41
N ASP A 99 9.38 6.74 24.71
CA ASP A 99 10.29 7.41 25.64
C ASP A 99 11.13 6.44 26.49
N MET A 100 11.99 7.00 27.36
CA MET A 100 12.83 6.20 28.27
C MET A 100 12.03 5.46 29.34
N HIS A 101 10.78 5.87 29.59
CA HIS A 101 9.91 5.31 30.62
C HIS A 101 8.92 4.27 30.07
N GLY A 102 8.94 4.00 28.76
CA GLY A 102 8.03 3.04 28.12
C GLY A 102 6.58 3.48 28.15
N ARG A 103 6.30 4.79 28.14
CA ARG A 103 4.92 5.30 28.10
C ARG A 103 4.19 4.75 26.90
N HIS A 104 2.91 4.49 27.07
CA HIS A 104 2.03 3.93 26.05
C HIS A 104 2.47 2.55 25.53
N GLY A 105 3.36 1.84 26.24
CA GLY A 105 3.88 0.53 25.81
C GLY A 105 4.93 0.59 24.71
N LEU A 106 5.44 1.78 24.37
CA LEU A 106 6.47 1.98 23.35
C LEU A 106 7.84 2.14 24.02
N LYS A 107 8.84 1.40 23.54
CA LYS A 107 10.24 1.55 23.97
C LYS A 107 10.87 2.77 23.31
N ARG A 108 11.96 3.26 23.91
CA ARG A 108 12.75 4.34 23.31
C ARG A 108 13.18 3.99 21.88
N GLY A 109 12.89 4.89 20.95
CA GLY A 109 13.16 4.70 19.52
C GLY A 109 12.04 4.02 18.73
N GLU A 110 11.06 3.42 19.41
CA GLU A 110 9.84 2.95 18.74
C GLU A 110 8.91 4.12 18.47
N ARG A 111 8.15 4.02 17.39
CA ARG A 111 7.25 5.08 16.93
C ARG A 111 6.00 4.49 16.31
N VAL A 112 4.86 5.07 16.65
CA VAL A 112 3.58 4.78 15.99
C VAL A 112 3.14 6.00 15.20
N ARG A 113 2.73 5.79 13.97
CA ARG A 113 2.22 6.84 13.08
C ARG A 113 0.84 6.45 12.59
N LEU A 114 -0.06 7.43 12.55
CA LEU A 114 -1.40 7.24 12.02
C LEU A 114 -1.76 8.42 11.11
N ARG A 115 -2.54 8.12 10.07
CA ARG A 115 -3.21 9.15 9.27
C ARG A 115 -4.67 9.18 9.68
N ALA A 116 -5.13 10.33 10.15
CA ALA A 116 -6.50 10.56 10.57
C ALA A 116 -7.25 11.35 9.51
N HIS A 117 -8.40 10.85 9.08
CA HIS A 117 -9.39 11.59 8.32
C HIS A 117 -10.58 11.88 9.23
N ILE A 118 -10.94 13.15 9.39
CA ILE A 118 -11.92 13.61 10.35
C ILE A 118 -13.03 14.35 9.60
N ILE A 119 -14.26 13.90 9.83
CA ILE A 119 -15.47 14.53 9.30
C ILE A 119 -16.54 14.64 10.38
N GLN A 120 -17.56 15.43 10.13
CA GLN A 120 -18.81 15.44 10.88
C GLN A 120 -19.92 14.80 10.04
N GLY A 121 -20.79 14.02 10.67
CA GLY A 121 -21.93 13.39 10.02
C GLY A 121 -22.99 13.00 11.03
N THR A 122 -23.98 12.23 10.62
CA THR A 122 -25.01 11.68 11.48
C THR A 122 -24.67 10.24 11.87
N SER A 123 -24.75 9.92 13.14
CA SER A 123 -24.70 8.56 13.67
C SER A 123 -26.05 8.12 14.21
N ALA A 124 -26.15 6.86 14.62
CA ALA A 124 -27.39 6.34 15.20
C ALA A 124 -27.84 7.04 16.50
N ARG A 125 -26.93 7.77 17.17
CA ARG A 125 -27.19 8.44 18.45
C ARG A 125 -26.96 9.95 18.45
N GLU A 126 -26.31 10.48 17.41
CA GLU A 126 -25.90 11.88 17.34
C GLU A 126 -26.11 12.42 15.93
N GLU A 127 -26.84 13.54 15.79
CA GLU A 127 -27.04 14.21 14.50
C GLU A 127 -25.75 14.88 13.98
N LYS A 128 -24.88 15.31 14.89
CA LYS A 128 -23.60 15.96 14.59
C LYS A 128 -22.44 15.20 15.19
N ALA A 129 -22.37 13.90 14.89
CA ALA A 129 -21.32 13.03 15.35
C ALA A 129 -19.99 13.39 14.66
N LEU A 130 -18.92 13.50 15.42
CA LEU A 130 -17.58 13.44 14.89
C LEU A 130 -17.28 11.99 14.45
N SER A 131 -16.68 11.85 13.30
CA SER A 131 -16.24 10.56 12.76
C SER A 131 -14.78 10.67 12.37
N VAL A 132 -13.96 9.78 12.89
CA VAL A 132 -12.51 9.73 12.66
C VAL A 132 -12.15 8.34 12.18
N THR A 133 -11.64 8.25 10.97
CA THR A 133 -11.00 7.02 10.48
C THR A 133 -9.48 7.23 10.53
N LEU A 134 -8.81 6.39 11.32
CA LEU A 134 -7.35 6.44 11.43
C LEU A 134 -6.76 5.20 10.75
N ARG A 135 -5.85 5.43 9.81
CA ARG A 135 -5.02 4.35 9.27
C ARG A 135 -3.75 4.25 10.06
N VAL A 136 -3.50 3.09 10.64
CA VAL A 136 -2.23 2.78 11.32
C VAL A 136 -1.18 2.58 10.25
N ILE A 137 -0.11 3.39 10.30
CA ILE A 137 1.00 3.30 9.35
C ILE A 137 1.98 2.25 9.88
N PRO A 138 2.18 1.13 9.18
CA PRO A 138 3.07 0.08 9.64
C PRO A 138 4.50 0.59 9.78
N HIS A 139 5.16 0.26 10.88
CA HIS A 139 6.56 0.63 11.12
C HIS A 139 7.53 -0.52 10.82
N ILE A 140 7.04 -1.76 10.79
CA ILE A 140 7.84 -2.94 10.46
C ILE A 140 7.75 -3.20 8.96
N ILE A 141 8.88 -3.12 8.29
CA ILE A 141 9.01 -3.51 6.89
C ILE A 141 9.25 -5.02 6.85
N PRO A 142 8.39 -5.80 6.16
CA PRO A 142 8.56 -7.23 6.04
C PRO A 142 9.88 -7.59 5.34
N ASP A 143 10.41 -8.76 5.67
CA ASP A 143 11.55 -9.33 4.95
C ASP A 143 11.12 -9.73 3.53
N PHE A 144 11.71 -9.11 2.52
CA PHE A 144 11.40 -9.34 1.11
C PHE A 144 11.48 -10.83 0.73
N LEU A 145 12.48 -11.54 1.22
CA LEU A 145 12.69 -12.97 0.92
C LEU A 145 11.59 -13.87 1.53
N LYS A 146 10.87 -13.37 2.55
CA LYS A 146 9.78 -14.10 3.21
C LYS A 146 8.38 -13.74 2.68
N MET A 147 8.30 -12.87 1.68
CA MET A 147 7.01 -12.44 1.13
C MET A 147 6.44 -13.41 0.09
N GLY A 148 7.08 -14.55 -0.15
CA GLY A 148 6.63 -15.52 -1.15
C GLY A 148 6.59 -14.93 -2.56
N ILE A 149 7.60 -14.11 -2.91
CA ILE A 149 7.73 -13.55 -4.26
C ILE A 149 8.34 -14.61 -5.15
N GLU A 150 7.77 -14.79 -6.33
CA GLU A 150 8.23 -15.76 -7.31
C GLU A 150 9.67 -15.46 -7.72
N PRO A 151 10.57 -16.47 -7.81
CA PRO A 151 12.00 -16.25 -8.03
C PRO A 151 12.32 -15.45 -9.31
N GLU A 152 11.59 -15.70 -10.40
CA GLU A 152 11.73 -14.99 -11.66
C GLU A 152 11.41 -13.50 -11.50
N LEU A 153 10.28 -13.18 -10.83
CA LEU A 153 9.90 -11.81 -10.53
C LEU A 153 10.93 -11.14 -9.61
N ALA A 154 11.33 -11.79 -8.54
CA ALA A 154 12.31 -11.25 -7.59
C ALA A 154 13.64 -10.90 -8.27
N ALA A 155 14.13 -11.76 -9.18
CA ALA A 155 15.35 -11.52 -9.96
C ALA A 155 15.23 -10.30 -10.90
N SER A 156 14.02 -10.01 -11.40
CA SER A 156 13.77 -8.88 -12.31
C SER A 156 13.57 -7.52 -11.60
N MET A 157 13.41 -7.50 -10.28
CA MET A 157 12.96 -6.30 -9.57
C MET A 157 14.04 -5.23 -9.33
N LEU A 158 15.32 -5.61 -9.28
CA LEU A 158 16.42 -4.68 -8.99
C LEU A 158 17.55 -4.70 -10.05
N PRO A 159 17.23 -4.63 -11.35
CA PRO A 159 18.26 -4.48 -12.38
C PRO A 159 18.96 -3.12 -12.23
N LYS A 160 19.96 -2.87 -13.08
CA LYS A 160 20.69 -1.61 -13.07
C LYS A 160 19.83 -0.44 -13.54
N THR A 161 19.00 -0.64 -14.54
CA THR A 161 18.20 0.41 -15.20
C THR A 161 16.86 -0.12 -15.66
N GLY A 162 15.90 0.77 -15.88
CA GLY A 162 14.62 0.48 -16.49
C GLY A 162 13.42 0.89 -15.64
N LEU A 163 12.26 0.39 -15.98
CA LEU A 163 10.99 0.68 -15.31
C LEU A 163 10.33 -0.61 -14.82
N GLY A 164 10.07 -0.71 -13.52
CA GLY A 164 9.28 -1.75 -12.90
C GLY A 164 7.97 -1.20 -12.36
N LEU A 165 6.88 -1.95 -12.51
CA LEU A 165 5.55 -1.53 -12.07
C LEU A 165 4.97 -2.51 -11.06
N ILE A 166 4.59 -2.00 -9.89
CA ILE A 166 3.89 -2.74 -8.84
C ILE A 166 2.46 -2.20 -8.78
N CYS A 167 1.50 -3.01 -9.18
CA CYS A 167 0.13 -2.59 -9.42
C CYS A 167 -0.88 -3.32 -8.52
N GLY A 168 -2.12 -2.87 -8.53
CA GLY A 168 -3.23 -3.45 -7.78
C GLY A 168 -4.12 -2.40 -7.14
N GLU A 169 -5.22 -2.82 -6.56
CA GLU A 169 -6.18 -1.93 -5.89
C GLU A 169 -5.61 -1.31 -4.60
N THR A 170 -6.32 -0.33 -4.04
CA THR A 170 -5.97 0.24 -2.73
C THR A 170 -6.04 -0.86 -1.66
N GLY A 171 -5.00 -0.93 -0.81
CA GLY A 171 -4.92 -1.95 0.23
C GLY A 171 -4.38 -3.31 -0.25
N SER A 172 -3.96 -3.46 -1.51
CA SER A 172 -3.34 -4.70 -2.02
C SER A 172 -1.89 -4.94 -1.56
N GLY A 173 -1.30 -4.01 -0.79
CA GLY A 173 0.04 -4.14 -0.24
C GLY A 173 1.17 -3.67 -1.16
N LYS A 174 0.89 -2.83 -2.16
CA LYS A 174 1.90 -2.25 -3.07
C LYS A 174 3.03 -1.53 -2.32
N SER A 175 2.67 -0.58 -1.45
CA SER A 175 3.64 0.18 -0.65
C SER A 175 4.47 -0.72 0.27
N THR A 176 3.86 -1.79 0.79
CA THR A 176 4.56 -2.78 1.61
C THR A 176 5.59 -3.55 0.78
N LEU A 177 5.22 -3.97 -0.43
CA LEU A 177 6.15 -4.66 -1.34
C LEU A 177 7.28 -3.73 -1.79
N GLN A 178 6.97 -2.47 -2.14
CA GLN A 178 7.99 -1.47 -2.47
C GLN A 178 8.96 -1.25 -1.30
N ALA A 179 8.44 -1.03 -0.09
CA ALA A 179 9.27 -0.82 1.09
C ALA A 179 10.17 -2.02 1.38
N ALA A 180 9.63 -3.25 1.28
CA ALA A 180 10.41 -4.48 1.44
C ALA A 180 11.50 -4.62 0.37
N LEU A 181 11.20 -4.27 -0.89
CA LEU A 181 12.16 -4.28 -1.98
C LEU A 181 13.30 -3.27 -1.76
N TYR A 182 12.97 -2.04 -1.35
CA TYR A 182 13.98 -1.03 -1.04
C TYR A 182 14.83 -1.43 0.16
N ARG A 183 14.24 -2.01 1.19
CA ARG A 183 14.96 -2.55 2.34
C ARG A 183 15.88 -3.72 1.94
N HIS A 184 15.44 -4.57 1.05
CA HIS A 184 16.25 -5.66 0.50
C HIS A 184 17.44 -5.09 -0.31
N CYS A 185 17.20 -4.07 -1.14
CA CYS A 185 18.25 -3.35 -1.85
C CYS A 185 19.29 -2.77 -0.89
N GLN A 186 18.88 -2.06 0.16
CA GLN A 186 19.82 -1.53 1.18
C GLN A 186 20.65 -2.62 1.86
N ASN A 187 20.06 -3.80 2.12
CA ASN A 187 20.74 -4.89 2.79
C ASN A 187 21.74 -5.63 1.87
N THR A 188 21.45 -5.72 0.57
CA THR A 188 22.25 -6.50 -0.40
C THR A 188 23.17 -5.63 -1.26
N GLN A 189 22.83 -4.35 -1.44
CA GLN A 189 23.52 -3.39 -2.28
C GLN A 189 23.56 -2.01 -1.58
N PRO A 190 24.28 -1.89 -0.42
CA PRO A 190 24.21 -0.73 0.46
C PRO A 190 24.76 0.57 -0.14
N ASP A 191 25.51 0.48 -1.21
CA ASP A 191 26.07 1.58 -2.00
C ASP A 191 25.09 2.15 -3.05
N ARG A 192 23.96 1.46 -3.29
CA ARG A 192 22.92 2.00 -4.18
C ARG A 192 22.10 3.08 -3.51
N LYS A 193 22.13 4.27 -4.10
CA LYS A 193 21.36 5.42 -3.63
C LYS A 193 19.90 5.31 -4.02
N ILE A 194 19.03 5.29 -3.03
CA ILE A 194 17.57 5.21 -3.20
C ILE A 194 16.94 6.57 -2.90
N VAL A 195 16.10 7.07 -3.79
CA VAL A 195 15.24 8.23 -3.55
C VAL A 195 13.79 7.85 -3.84
N THR A 196 12.85 8.30 -3.01
CA THR A 196 11.43 8.03 -3.23
C THR A 196 10.59 9.29 -3.15
N TYR A 197 9.49 9.30 -3.88
CA TYR A 197 8.46 10.34 -3.88
C TYR A 197 7.12 9.67 -3.65
N GLU A 198 6.45 10.01 -2.54
CA GLU A 198 5.30 9.26 -2.01
C GLU A 198 4.17 10.22 -1.59
N ASP A 199 2.93 9.74 -1.58
CA ASP A 199 1.77 10.53 -1.13
C ASP A 199 0.79 9.66 -0.30
N PRO A 200 0.95 9.63 1.02
CA PRO A 200 2.09 10.09 1.83
C PRO A 200 3.22 9.05 1.95
N VAL A 201 4.31 9.42 2.66
CA VAL A 201 5.33 8.45 3.08
C VAL A 201 4.74 7.48 4.11
N GLU A 202 4.54 6.21 3.71
CA GLU A 202 3.98 5.18 4.60
C GLU A 202 5.05 4.52 5.47
N TYR A 203 6.14 4.03 4.89
CA TYR A 203 7.23 3.37 5.62
C TYR A 203 8.45 4.27 5.73
N ILE A 204 9.11 4.27 6.86
CA ILE A 204 10.44 4.90 7.00
C ILE A 204 11.51 3.89 6.59
N LEU A 205 12.16 4.18 5.49
CA LEU A 205 13.17 3.28 4.91
C LEU A 205 14.55 3.41 5.57
N GLY A 206 14.95 4.64 5.93
CA GLY A 206 16.26 4.91 6.49
C GLY A 206 16.44 4.34 7.89
N ARG A 207 17.63 3.80 8.18
CA ARG A 207 18.10 3.43 9.51
C ARG A 207 19.29 4.32 9.88
N PRO A 208 19.53 4.56 11.20
CA PRO A 208 20.66 5.37 11.63
C PRO A 208 22.03 4.90 11.15
N ASP A 209 22.16 3.58 10.95
CA ASP A 209 23.43 2.93 10.59
C ASP A 209 23.57 2.66 9.07
N ASP A 210 22.61 3.10 8.24
CA ASP A 210 22.70 2.94 6.79
C ASP A 210 23.85 3.79 6.23
N LEU A 211 24.67 3.23 5.35
CA LEU A 211 25.74 3.94 4.64
C LEU A 211 25.16 5.09 3.78
N LEU A 212 24.11 4.80 3.04
CA LEU A 212 23.33 5.75 2.25
C LEU A 212 21.84 5.59 2.60
N PRO A 213 21.36 6.29 3.63
CA PRO A 213 19.95 6.20 3.99
C PRO A 213 19.07 6.72 2.84
N PRO A 214 18.00 5.99 2.46
CA PRO A 214 17.06 6.45 1.45
C PRO A 214 16.50 7.82 1.78
N HIS A 215 16.41 8.66 0.77
CA HIS A 215 15.77 9.94 0.92
C HIS A 215 14.33 9.85 0.40
N GLN A 216 13.38 10.09 1.27
CA GLN A 216 11.95 10.03 1.01
C GLN A 216 11.36 11.44 1.04
N ALA A 217 10.70 11.85 -0.03
CA ALA A 217 10.01 13.13 -0.12
C ALA A 217 8.51 12.90 -0.31
N GLN A 218 7.71 13.66 0.43
CA GLN A 218 6.26 13.60 0.33
C GLN A 218 5.74 14.64 -0.65
N VAL A 219 4.93 14.19 -1.60
CA VAL A 219 4.22 15.08 -2.54
C VAL A 219 3.25 15.97 -1.78
N GLY A 220 3.15 17.23 -2.16
CA GLY A 220 2.32 18.23 -1.50
C GLY A 220 2.93 18.84 -0.22
N ARG A 221 4.02 18.27 0.30
CA ARG A 221 4.77 18.80 1.45
C ARG A 221 6.20 19.18 1.09
N ASP A 222 6.93 18.25 0.50
CA ASP A 222 8.37 18.38 0.21
C ASP A 222 8.65 18.66 -1.26
N VAL A 223 7.77 18.19 -2.14
CA VAL A 223 7.77 18.44 -3.59
C VAL A 223 6.34 18.70 -4.07
N ALA A 224 6.18 19.45 -5.16
CA ALA A 224 4.85 19.85 -5.64
C ALA A 224 4.09 18.70 -6.30
N SER A 225 4.78 17.84 -7.07
CA SER A 225 4.20 16.73 -7.82
C SER A 225 5.17 15.55 -7.92
N PHE A 226 4.66 14.38 -8.34
CA PHE A 226 5.50 13.23 -8.67
C PHE A 226 6.45 13.53 -9.82
N ALA A 227 5.99 14.26 -10.83
CA ALA A 227 6.81 14.67 -11.97
C ALA A 227 7.97 15.58 -11.55
N ASP A 228 7.74 16.56 -10.66
CA ASP A 228 8.80 17.41 -10.13
C ASP A 228 9.79 16.62 -9.28
N GLY A 229 9.28 15.66 -8.50
CA GLY A 229 10.10 14.72 -7.77
C GLY A 229 11.06 13.97 -8.68
N LEU A 230 10.56 13.38 -9.77
CA LEU A 230 11.36 12.66 -10.76
C LEU A 230 12.41 13.55 -11.42
N ARG A 231 12.04 14.75 -11.88
CA ARG A 231 12.99 15.73 -12.44
C ARG A 231 14.08 16.11 -11.43
N SER A 232 13.73 16.20 -10.15
CA SER A 232 14.70 16.42 -9.07
C SER A 232 15.60 15.21 -8.85
N ALA A 233 15.05 14.00 -8.91
CA ALA A 233 15.80 12.75 -8.75
C ALA A 233 16.96 12.66 -9.74
N MET A 234 16.70 12.89 -11.01
CA MET A 234 17.71 12.80 -12.08
C MET A 234 18.95 13.70 -11.87
N ARG A 235 18.83 14.76 -11.03
CA ARG A 235 19.95 15.64 -10.64
C ARG A 235 20.69 15.17 -9.39
N ARG A 236 20.23 14.10 -8.75
CA ARG A 236 20.77 13.58 -7.48
C ARG A 236 21.60 12.32 -7.67
N ASN A 237 21.73 11.85 -8.90
CA ASN A 237 22.42 10.62 -9.27
C ASN A 237 21.97 9.41 -8.42
N PRO A 238 20.67 9.05 -8.37
CA PRO A 238 20.21 7.86 -7.70
C PRO A 238 20.36 6.64 -8.60
N GLU A 239 20.57 5.48 -8.01
CA GLU A 239 20.47 4.20 -8.74
C GLU A 239 19.06 3.64 -8.73
N VAL A 240 18.27 3.98 -7.70
CA VAL A 240 16.87 3.55 -7.60
C VAL A 240 15.97 4.74 -7.29
N ILE A 241 14.91 4.90 -8.09
CA ILE A 241 13.87 5.91 -7.89
C ILE A 241 12.55 5.22 -7.60
N GLY A 242 11.96 5.50 -6.44
CA GLY A 242 10.61 5.05 -6.08
C GLY A 242 9.57 6.12 -6.35
N ILE A 243 8.47 5.74 -7.01
CA ILE A 243 7.34 6.63 -7.30
C ILE A 243 6.08 6.04 -6.69
N GLY A 244 5.43 6.81 -5.84
CA GLY A 244 4.21 6.37 -5.17
C GLY A 244 3.11 6.01 -6.17
N GLU A 245 2.87 6.82 -7.20
CA GLU A 245 1.85 6.57 -8.20
C GLU A 245 2.15 7.28 -9.54
N ILE A 246 1.92 6.58 -10.66
CA ILE A 246 1.93 7.13 -12.02
C ILE A 246 0.47 7.27 -12.47
N ARG A 247 -0.07 8.49 -12.44
CA ARG A 247 -1.49 8.73 -12.70
C ARG A 247 -1.79 9.79 -13.75
N ASP A 248 -0.78 10.49 -14.22
CA ASP A 248 -0.89 11.56 -15.20
C ASP A 248 0.23 11.50 -16.24
N THR A 249 0.03 12.22 -17.35
CA THR A 249 0.96 12.27 -18.49
C THR A 249 2.35 12.73 -18.05
N GLU A 250 2.43 13.77 -17.23
CA GLU A 250 3.71 14.37 -16.82
C GLU A 250 4.56 13.39 -16.00
N THR A 251 3.91 12.67 -15.08
CA THR A 251 4.60 11.63 -14.29
C THR A 251 5.01 10.44 -15.16
N ALA A 252 4.17 10.03 -16.11
CA ALA A 252 4.51 8.97 -17.06
C ALA A 252 5.71 9.34 -17.93
N GLU A 253 5.72 10.55 -18.52
CA GLU A 253 6.85 11.06 -19.32
C GLU A 253 8.14 11.15 -18.50
N ALA A 254 8.07 11.70 -17.29
CA ALA A 254 9.23 11.79 -16.40
C ALA A 254 9.75 10.40 -15.99
N SER A 255 8.88 9.39 -15.86
CA SER A 255 9.27 8.00 -15.58
C SER A 255 10.01 7.36 -16.76
N VAL A 256 9.55 7.63 -17.98
CA VAL A 256 10.25 7.22 -19.21
C VAL A 256 11.65 7.85 -19.26
N GLN A 257 11.76 9.15 -19.09
CA GLN A 257 13.05 9.87 -19.11
C GLN A 257 14.01 9.36 -18.03
N ALA A 258 13.53 9.03 -16.84
CA ALA A 258 14.36 8.47 -15.77
C ALA A 258 14.91 7.09 -16.16
N GLY A 259 14.07 6.23 -16.74
CA GLY A 259 14.50 4.91 -17.25
C GLY A 259 15.54 5.00 -18.36
N GLU A 260 15.36 5.91 -19.33
CA GLU A 260 16.29 6.17 -20.43
C GLU A 260 17.64 6.73 -19.95
N SER A 261 17.61 7.57 -18.91
CA SER A 261 18.83 8.17 -18.35
C SER A 261 19.61 7.26 -17.41
N GLY A 262 19.29 5.97 -17.37
CA GLY A 262 20.11 4.96 -16.70
C GLY A 262 19.74 4.67 -15.25
N HIS A 263 18.52 5.04 -14.80
CA HIS A 263 18.04 4.80 -13.46
C HIS A 263 17.07 3.60 -13.42
N MET A 264 17.07 2.84 -12.32
CA MET A 264 15.98 1.91 -12.06
C MET A 264 14.81 2.64 -11.41
N THR A 265 13.72 2.76 -12.12
CA THR A 265 12.50 3.42 -11.64
C THR A 265 11.45 2.38 -11.27
N ILE A 266 10.86 2.49 -10.08
CA ILE A 266 9.80 1.60 -9.60
C ILE A 266 8.58 2.45 -9.28
N GLY A 267 7.52 2.28 -10.08
CA GLY A 267 6.26 3.01 -9.93
C GLY A 267 5.09 2.12 -9.55
N THR A 268 3.98 2.76 -9.17
CA THR A 268 2.71 2.05 -8.99
C THR A 268 1.62 2.59 -9.90
N LEU A 269 0.69 1.70 -10.26
CA LEU A 269 -0.58 2.03 -10.90
C LEU A 269 -1.71 1.23 -10.27
N HIS A 270 -2.94 1.71 -10.46
CA HIS A 270 -4.14 0.98 -10.10
C HIS A 270 -4.65 0.21 -11.33
N SER A 271 -4.47 -1.11 -11.34
CA SER A 271 -4.90 -2.01 -12.43
C SER A 271 -5.11 -3.42 -11.90
N LYS A 272 -5.79 -4.26 -12.69
CA LYS A 272 -6.21 -5.61 -12.30
C LYS A 272 -5.44 -6.73 -13.00
N SER A 273 -4.72 -6.44 -14.08
CA SER A 273 -3.84 -7.38 -14.79
C SER A 273 -2.64 -6.66 -15.39
N PRO A 274 -1.54 -7.36 -15.72
CA PRO A 274 -0.40 -6.77 -16.41
C PRO A 274 -0.77 -6.17 -17.79
N GLY A 275 -1.65 -6.81 -18.53
CA GLY A 275 -2.16 -6.27 -19.79
C GLY A 275 -2.95 -4.98 -19.60
N GLU A 276 -3.85 -4.93 -18.62
CA GLU A 276 -4.55 -3.68 -18.25
C GLU A 276 -3.58 -2.58 -17.79
N THR A 277 -2.53 -2.94 -17.05
CA THR A 277 -1.50 -1.99 -16.60
C THR A 277 -0.83 -1.32 -17.80
N LEU A 278 -0.42 -2.11 -18.76
CA LEU A 278 0.23 -1.60 -19.97
C LEU A 278 -0.71 -0.69 -20.76
N ASN A 279 -1.95 -1.13 -20.97
CA ASN A 279 -2.96 -0.32 -21.65
C ASN A 279 -3.22 1.01 -20.93
N ARG A 280 -3.31 0.98 -19.59
CA ARG A 280 -3.52 2.18 -18.76
C ARG A 280 -2.34 3.13 -18.82
N LEU A 281 -1.11 2.61 -18.72
CA LEU A 281 0.11 3.42 -18.85
C LEU A 281 0.19 4.08 -20.22
N LEU A 282 -0.02 3.33 -21.30
CA LEU A 282 -0.05 3.86 -22.67
C LEU A 282 -1.16 4.89 -22.87
N GLY A 283 -2.31 4.69 -22.19
CA GLY A 283 -3.44 5.62 -22.21
C GLY A 283 -3.16 6.98 -21.58
N LEU A 284 -2.11 7.12 -20.76
CA LEU A 284 -1.68 8.41 -20.21
C LEU A 284 -1.03 9.31 -21.26
N PHE A 285 -0.51 8.76 -22.36
CA PHE A 285 0.10 9.55 -23.41
C PHE A 285 -0.93 10.02 -24.44
N PRO A 286 -0.75 11.23 -25.02
CA PRO A 286 -1.56 11.71 -26.13
C PRO A 286 -1.56 10.71 -27.30
N PRO A 287 -2.70 10.54 -28.00
CA PRO A 287 -2.80 9.54 -29.11
C PRO A 287 -1.73 9.68 -30.16
N GLN A 288 -1.29 10.93 -30.43
CA GLN A 288 -0.32 11.25 -31.50
C GLN A 288 1.09 10.69 -31.25
N ILE A 289 1.47 10.49 -29.97
CA ILE A 289 2.80 10.03 -29.59
C ILE A 289 2.77 8.65 -28.92
N ARG A 290 1.56 8.08 -28.73
CA ARG A 290 1.36 6.85 -27.95
C ARG A 290 2.18 5.67 -28.50
N ASP A 291 2.19 5.48 -29.78
CA ASP A 291 2.96 4.40 -30.41
C ASP A 291 4.46 4.58 -30.21
N ALA A 292 4.99 5.78 -30.41
CA ALA A 292 6.40 6.05 -30.15
C ALA A 292 6.75 5.75 -28.67
N ARG A 293 5.91 6.20 -27.73
CA ARG A 293 6.09 5.92 -26.32
C ARG A 293 5.95 4.44 -25.97
N ALA A 294 5.11 3.69 -26.68
CA ALA A 294 5.01 2.25 -26.50
C ALA A 294 6.34 1.54 -26.80
N TRP A 295 7.00 1.90 -27.88
CA TRP A 295 8.30 1.32 -28.26
C TRP A 295 9.41 1.69 -27.28
N GLU A 296 9.45 2.94 -26.82
CA GLU A 296 10.39 3.39 -25.79
C GLU A 296 10.18 2.60 -24.48
N LEU A 297 8.91 2.47 -24.04
CA LEU A 297 8.55 1.70 -22.85
C LEU A 297 8.95 0.23 -22.98
N LEU A 298 8.75 -0.40 -24.15
CA LEU A 298 9.15 -1.80 -24.36
C LEU A 298 10.63 -2.03 -24.08
N GLY A 299 11.48 -1.10 -24.48
CA GLY A 299 12.92 -1.15 -24.21
C GLY A 299 13.27 -1.04 -22.73
N MET A 300 12.46 -0.33 -21.96
CA MET A 300 12.74 0.00 -20.55
C MET A 300 12.02 -0.88 -19.54
N LEU A 301 10.83 -1.39 -19.87
CA LEU A 301 10.06 -2.22 -18.94
C LEU A 301 10.87 -3.44 -18.54
N ARG A 302 10.88 -3.74 -17.24
CA ARG A 302 11.53 -4.91 -16.65
C ARG A 302 10.51 -5.90 -16.15
N PHE A 303 9.51 -5.41 -15.43
CA PHE A 303 8.39 -6.24 -14.96
C PHE A 303 7.13 -5.39 -14.77
N ILE A 304 6.00 -6.06 -14.83
CA ILE A 304 4.71 -5.58 -14.32
C ILE A 304 4.20 -6.65 -13.38
N ALA A 305 3.96 -6.30 -12.11
CA ALA A 305 3.41 -7.20 -11.11
C ALA A 305 2.14 -6.59 -10.52
N VAL A 306 1.02 -7.30 -10.70
CA VAL A 306 -0.27 -6.93 -10.10
C VAL A 306 -0.48 -7.79 -8.86
N GLN A 307 -0.71 -7.16 -7.71
CA GLN A 307 -0.86 -7.83 -6.44
C GLN A 307 -2.26 -7.63 -5.85
N VAL A 308 -2.81 -8.70 -5.29
CA VAL A 308 -4.00 -8.68 -4.44
C VAL A 308 -3.69 -9.34 -3.10
N LEU A 309 -4.45 -9.00 -2.06
CA LEU A 309 -4.40 -9.66 -0.76
C LEU A 309 -5.69 -10.43 -0.55
N VAL A 310 -5.63 -11.74 -0.56
CA VAL A 310 -6.76 -12.64 -0.30
C VAL A 310 -6.76 -13.09 1.18
N LYS A 311 -7.94 -13.26 1.74
CA LYS A 311 -8.08 -13.84 3.08
C LYS A 311 -7.83 -15.34 3.02
N THR A 312 -7.13 -15.86 4.01
CA THR A 312 -6.83 -17.28 4.15
C THR A 312 -7.60 -17.89 5.32
N THR A 313 -7.79 -19.20 5.28
CA THR A 313 -8.56 -19.95 6.30
C THR A 313 -7.90 -19.93 7.68
N ASP A 314 -6.59 -19.64 7.76
CA ASP A 314 -5.85 -19.39 9.01
C ASP A 314 -6.12 -18.00 9.61
N GLY A 315 -7.03 -17.23 9.01
CA GLY A 315 -7.43 -15.90 9.48
C GLY A 315 -6.48 -14.77 9.13
N LYS A 316 -5.48 -15.03 8.30
CA LYS A 316 -4.52 -14.02 7.79
C LYS A 316 -4.88 -13.56 6.39
N ARG A 317 -3.93 -12.92 5.72
CA ARG A 317 -3.98 -12.59 4.30
C ARG A 317 -2.71 -13.10 3.62
N ARG A 318 -2.87 -13.55 2.38
CA ARG A 318 -1.79 -13.94 1.49
C ARG A 318 -1.78 -13.03 0.26
N ALA A 319 -0.59 -12.60 -0.14
CA ALA A 319 -0.42 -11.88 -1.39
C ALA A 319 -0.38 -12.88 -2.55
N LEU A 320 -1.27 -12.68 -3.52
CA LEU A 320 -1.21 -13.36 -4.82
C LEU A 320 -0.77 -12.35 -5.86
N ARG A 321 0.05 -12.80 -6.82
CA ARG A 321 0.63 -11.93 -7.84
C ARG A 321 0.43 -12.50 -9.22
N GLU A 322 -0.03 -11.65 -10.10
CA GLU A 322 -0.06 -11.88 -11.54
C GLU A 322 1.00 -10.96 -12.15
N TYR A 323 2.01 -11.53 -12.81
CA TYR A 323 3.15 -10.76 -13.25
C TYR A 323 3.66 -11.19 -14.62
N ILE A 324 4.32 -10.26 -15.28
CA ILE A 324 5.08 -10.50 -16.52
C ILE A 324 6.48 -9.87 -16.38
N VAL A 325 7.50 -10.60 -16.79
CA VAL A 325 8.89 -10.13 -16.90
C VAL A 325 9.17 -9.84 -18.37
N PHE A 326 9.75 -8.70 -18.67
CA PHE A 326 10.11 -8.30 -20.03
C PHE A 326 11.53 -8.76 -20.34
N ASP A 327 11.65 -10.03 -20.66
CA ASP A 327 12.87 -10.64 -21.21
C ASP A 327 13.00 -10.40 -22.72
N ASP A 328 14.05 -10.93 -23.33
CA ASP A 328 14.31 -10.75 -24.75
C ASP A 328 13.28 -11.48 -25.61
N ASP A 329 12.84 -12.68 -25.22
CA ASP A 329 11.83 -13.46 -25.95
C ASP A 329 10.49 -12.74 -26.01
N LEU A 330 10.04 -12.18 -24.89
CA LEU A 330 8.82 -11.39 -24.85
C LEU A 330 8.94 -10.11 -25.66
N ARG A 331 10.09 -9.42 -25.59
CA ARG A 331 10.33 -8.21 -26.39
C ARG A 331 10.27 -8.50 -27.88
N ASP A 332 10.93 -9.57 -28.31
CA ASP A 332 10.92 -9.98 -29.71
C ASP A 332 9.52 -10.33 -30.19
N ALA A 333 8.73 -11.03 -29.36
CA ALA A 333 7.34 -11.33 -29.67
C ALA A 333 6.49 -10.06 -29.80
N LEU A 334 6.63 -9.11 -28.89
CA LEU A 334 5.87 -7.85 -28.89
C LEU A 334 6.30 -6.94 -30.06
N GLN A 335 7.57 -6.97 -30.47
CA GLN A 335 8.04 -6.22 -31.62
C GLN A 335 7.40 -6.65 -32.94
N ASN A 336 6.92 -7.86 -33.02
CA ASN A 336 6.30 -8.41 -34.23
C ASN A 336 4.78 -8.16 -34.32
N ILE A 337 4.18 -7.46 -33.35
CA ILE A 337 2.74 -7.15 -33.30
C ILE A 337 2.50 -5.66 -32.99
N PRO A 338 1.39 -5.07 -33.48
CA PRO A 338 1.02 -3.70 -33.15
C PRO A 338 0.88 -3.47 -31.66
N SER A 339 1.28 -2.28 -31.17
CA SER A 339 1.31 -1.96 -29.73
C SER A 339 -0.07 -2.07 -29.04
N GLU A 340 -1.13 -1.78 -29.76
CA GLU A 340 -2.50 -1.93 -29.24
C GLU A 340 -2.92 -3.38 -28.96
N LYS A 341 -2.18 -4.37 -29.48
CA LYS A 341 -2.42 -5.80 -29.21
C LYS A 341 -1.58 -6.36 -28.05
N TRP A 342 -0.59 -5.63 -27.56
CA TRP A 342 0.28 -6.09 -26.49
C TRP A 342 -0.47 -6.47 -25.21
N PRO A 343 -1.47 -5.70 -24.73
CA PRO A 343 -2.23 -6.09 -23.55
C PRO A 343 -2.88 -7.46 -23.68
N ALA A 344 -3.57 -7.70 -24.80
CA ALA A 344 -4.25 -8.97 -25.04
C ALA A 344 -3.26 -10.14 -25.23
N TYR A 345 -2.09 -9.89 -25.80
CA TYR A 345 -1.03 -10.87 -25.94
C TYR A 345 -0.48 -11.30 -24.58
N ILE A 346 -0.19 -10.34 -23.69
CA ILE A 346 0.27 -10.59 -22.32
C ILE A 346 -0.78 -11.40 -21.54
N ASP A 347 -2.05 -10.99 -21.58
CA ASP A 347 -3.14 -11.71 -20.89
C ASP A 347 -3.29 -13.14 -21.44
N THR A 348 -2.98 -13.38 -22.71
CA THR A 348 -3.00 -14.72 -23.30
C THR A 348 -1.86 -15.58 -22.74
N ILE A 349 -0.64 -15.07 -22.65
CA ILE A 349 0.50 -15.77 -22.03
C ILE A 349 0.14 -16.18 -20.61
N LEU A 350 -0.31 -15.24 -19.78
CA LEU A 350 -0.63 -15.47 -18.37
C LEU A 350 -1.75 -16.52 -18.20
N ARG A 351 -2.71 -16.55 -19.13
CA ARG A 351 -3.76 -17.58 -19.16
C ARG A 351 -3.20 -18.95 -19.51
N MET A 352 -2.36 -19.03 -20.52
CA MET A 352 -1.75 -20.30 -20.94
C MET A 352 -0.86 -20.90 -19.86
N GLU A 353 -0.13 -20.05 -19.16
CA GLU A 353 0.78 -20.45 -18.07
C GLU A 353 0.08 -20.62 -16.71
N LYS A 354 -1.23 -20.36 -16.64
CA LYS A 354 -2.03 -20.44 -15.41
C LYS A 354 -1.45 -19.57 -14.26
N ARG A 355 -0.91 -18.42 -14.60
CA ARG A 355 -0.30 -17.47 -13.62
C ARG A 355 -1.23 -16.33 -13.19
N ARG A 356 -2.49 -16.32 -13.66
CA ARG A 356 -3.44 -15.27 -13.28
C ARG A 356 -3.83 -15.40 -11.81
N ILE A 357 -4.26 -14.30 -11.20
CA ILE A 357 -4.81 -14.30 -9.84
C ILE A 357 -5.95 -15.30 -9.68
N VAL A 358 -6.85 -15.37 -10.68
CA VAL A 358 -7.97 -16.32 -10.67
C VAL A 358 -7.50 -17.80 -10.62
N ASP A 359 -6.39 -18.13 -11.26
CA ASP A 359 -5.84 -19.48 -11.27
C ASP A 359 -5.24 -19.84 -9.89
N GLN A 360 -4.55 -18.90 -9.26
CA GLN A 360 -3.98 -19.03 -7.91
C GLN A 360 -5.09 -19.11 -6.84
N VAL A 361 -6.17 -18.32 -6.98
CA VAL A 361 -7.34 -18.42 -6.08
C VAL A 361 -8.01 -19.78 -6.21
N ARG A 362 -8.15 -20.30 -7.42
CA ARG A 362 -8.71 -21.65 -7.66
C ARG A 362 -7.86 -22.73 -6.98
N GLU A 363 -6.54 -22.65 -7.11
CA GLU A 363 -5.63 -23.55 -6.42
C GLU A 363 -5.79 -23.45 -4.90
N GLY A 364 -5.78 -22.23 -4.35
CA GLY A 364 -5.97 -22.00 -2.91
C GLY A 364 -7.34 -22.47 -2.38
N PHE A 365 -8.39 -22.40 -3.20
CA PHE A 365 -9.70 -22.94 -2.87
C PHE A 365 -9.69 -24.48 -2.82
N VAL A 366 -9.07 -25.12 -3.82
CA VAL A 366 -8.96 -26.58 -3.88
C VAL A 366 -8.08 -27.14 -2.74
N THR A 367 -7.02 -26.43 -2.37
CA THR A 367 -6.15 -26.83 -1.24
C THR A 367 -6.75 -26.51 0.14
N GLY A 368 -7.83 -25.74 0.20
CA GLY A 368 -8.48 -25.32 1.43
C GLY A 368 -7.81 -24.12 2.12
N ASP A 369 -6.85 -23.47 1.49
CA ASP A 369 -6.19 -22.26 1.99
C ASP A 369 -7.09 -21.03 1.89
N ILE A 370 -7.99 -21.01 0.91
CA ILE A 370 -8.95 -19.93 0.65
C ILE A 370 -10.35 -20.50 0.82
N ASP A 371 -11.18 -19.84 1.61
CA ASP A 371 -12.55 -20.29 1.84
C ASP A 371 -13.47 -19.94 0.64
N ARG A 372 -14.69 -20.51 0.66
CA ARG A 372 -15.65 -20.32 -0.43
C ARG A 372 -16.11 -18.89 -0.61
N ASP A 373 -16.25 -18.15 0.48
CA ASP A 373 -16.74 -16.75 0.45
C ASP A 373 -15.70 -15.84 -0.19
N GLU A 374 -14.42 -16.01 0.16
CA GLU A 374 -13.32 -15.26 -0.46
C GLU A 374 -13.11 -15.70 -1.92
N ALA A 375 -13.16 -16.99 -2.21
CA ALA A 375 -13.02 -17.52 -3.57
C ALA A 375 -14.13 -17.00 -4.49
N ALA A 376 -15.37 -16.82 -3.99
CA ALA A 376 -16.51 -16.32 -4.76
C ALA A 376 -16.32 -14.85 -5.25
N LEU A 377 -15.37 -14.11 -4.71
CA LEU A 377 -15.02 -12.78 -5.21
C LEU A 377 -14.25 -12.82 -6.54
N TYR A 378 -13.68 -13.97 -6.88
CA TYR A 378 -12.79 -14.17 -8.04
C TYR A 378 -13.29 -15.25 -9.02
N LEU A 379 -13.96 -16.28 -8.51
CA LEU A 379 -14.39 -17.45 -9.28
C LEU A 379 -15.89 -17.38 -9.58
N SER A 380 -16.26 -17.93 -10.73
CA SER A 380 -17.67 -18.11 -11.09
C SER A 380 -18.34 -19.23 -10.26
N GLY A 381 -19.68 -19.20 -10.15
CA GLY A 381 -20.42 -20.21 -9.42
C GLY A 381 -20.18 -21.65 -9.91
N LYS A 382 -19.86 -21.85 -11.20
CA LYS A 382 -19.52 -23.17 -11.75
C LYS A 382 -18.17 -23.69 -11.25
N GLU A 383 -17.21 -22.79 -11.05
CA GLU A 383 -15.86 -23.13 -10.56
C GLU A 383 -15.84 -23.41 -9.04
N LEU A 384 -16.83 -22.92 -8.31
CA LEU A 384 -16.99 -23.17 -6.87
C LEU A 384 -17.70 -24.50 -6.54
N THR A 385 -18.19 -25.22 -7.56
CA THR A 385 -18.90 -26.49 -7.40
C THR A 385 -18.08 -27.70 -7.86
N GLN A 386 -16.91 -27.48 -8.39
CA GLN A 386 -15.91 -28.50 -8.72
C GLN A 386 -14.93 -28.72 -7.57
#